data_dd6fd42fc8a239d0f2e421f2077b2db9
#
_entry.id   dd6fd42fc8a239d0f2e421f2077b2db9
#
_cell.length_a   1.000
_cell.length_b   1.000
_cell.length_c   1.000
_cell.angle_alpha   90.00
_cell.angle_beta   90.00
_cell.angle_gamma   90.00
#
_symmetry.space_group_name_H-M   'P 1'
#
loop_
_entity.id
_entity.type
_entity.pdbx_description
1 polymer ?
#
loop_
_entity_poly.entity_id
_entity_poly.type
_entity_poly.pdbx_seq_one_letter_code
_entity_poly.pdbx_strand_id
1 'polypeptide(L)'
;MIRGLLAATTLALMASTAQAQQAKELRLGIFPNVTHAAGLVGVQRGLIQKELGGVKLVVKEFANGSQINEAFAAGAIDAAYVGPGPAMNAFMRGVPIQVYAGAANAGAVLVARKDSGVRNVKGLAGKKVAVPTRGSTQDISLRHLLHENGLRATDEGGNVTIVPIDPANMPAAFAGKQVDAALVQEPWGAIMETQGARLIANEKAIWEGGNYTTTVLVVNTRFAGQNPDTVRDLLSGHLAAINFIKKSNAGAQKAIAEQIYSFTGKRPNSAELFKALARTRVTWDINLKTLGEYAQLNKEAGFAREIPDLNRFVNLSIIRGLAK
;
A
#
# COMPACT_ATOMS: atom_id res chain seq x y z
N MET A 1 -11.24 79.22 30.46
CA MET A 1 -10.33 78.16 30.89
C MET A 1 -11.09 76.86 30.86
N ILE A 2 -10.98 76.08 29.75
CA ILE A 2 -11.64 74.77 29.62
C ILE A 2 -10.54 73.76 29.37
N ARG A 3 -10.32 72.88 30.33
CA ARG A 3 -9.37 71.75 30.26
C ARG A 3 -10.05 70.57 29.55
N GLY A 4 -9.58 70.25 28.37
CA GLY A 4 -9.98 69.04 27.67
C GLY A 4 -9.24 67.82 28.22
N LEU A 5 -9.97 66.80 28.61
CA LEU A 5 -9.48 65.46 28.99
C LEU A 5 -9.39 64.62 27.73
N LEU A 6 -8.18 64.29 27.30
CA LEU A 6 -7.95 63.25 26.29
C LEU A 6 -7.98 61.88 26.98
N ALA A 7 -9.01 61.10 26.71
CA ALA A 7 -9.06 59.68 27.09
C ALA A 7 -8.37 58.84 25.99
N ALA A 8 -7.19 58.30 26.30
CA ALA A 8 -6.48 57.35 25.43
C ALA A 8 -7.10 55.97 25.68
N THR A 9 -7.87 55.47 24.71
CA THR A 9 -8.40 54.09 24.70
C THR A 9 -7.35 53.17 24.11
N THR A 10 -6.63 52.43 24.94
CA THR A 10 -5.71 51.35 24.54
C THR A 10 -6.51 50.15 24.12
N LEU A 11 -6.61 49.89 22.82
CA LEU A 11 -7.17 48.67 22.25
C LEU A 11 -6.14 47.54 22.39
N ALA A 12 -6.28 46.69 23.40
CA ALA A 12 -5.50 45.47 23.51
C ALA A 12 -6.00 44.47 22.48
N LEU A 13 -5.24 44.27 21.38
CA LEU A 13 -5.41 43.15 20.45
C LEU A 13 -5.05 41.86 21.21
N MET A 14 -6.05 41.12 21.68
CA MET A 14 -5.88 39.73 22.06
C MET A 14 -5.68 38.92 20.77
N ALA A 15 -4.44 38.67 20.40
CA ALA A 15 -4.11 37.65 19.42
C ALA A 15 -4.47 36.29 20.06
N SER A 16 -5.66 35.80 19.77
CA SER A 16 -6.02 34.41 20.05
C SER A 16 -5.13 33.55 19.18
N THR A 17 -4.06 33.00 19.75
CA THR A 17 -3.35 31.87 19.14
C THR A 17 -4.35 30.73 19.11
N ALA A 18 -4.99 30.53 17.95
CA ALA A 18 -5.77 29.32 17.70
C ALA A 18 -4.77 28.15 17.76
N GLN A 19 -4.66 27.56 18.94
CA GLN A 19 -3.92 26.32 19.14
C GLN A 19 -4.66 25.29 18.30
N ALA A 20 -4.03 24.84 17.20
CA ALA A 20 -4.61 23.81 16.36
C ALA A 20 -4.95 22.62 17.27
N GLN A 21 -6.24 22.33 17.40
CA GLN A 21 -6.70 21.25 18.26
C GLN A 21 -6.17 19.95 17.67
N GLN A 22 -5.23 19.31 18.34
CA GLN A 22 -4.65 18.03 17.92
C GLN A 22 -5.77 17.01 17.64
N ALA A 23 -5.62 16.21 16.60
CA ALA A 23 -6.58 15.17 16.27
C ALA A 23 -6.83 14.26 17.48
N LYS A 24 -8.09 13.92 17.74
CA LYS A 24 -8.45 12.96 18.79
C LYS A 24 -8.19 11.51 18.32
N GLU A 25 -8.23 11.28 17.03
CA GLU A 25 -8.02 9.97 16.41
C GLU A 25 -7.28 10.10 15.08
N LEU A 26 -6.57 9.02 14.71
CA LEU A 26 -5.98 8.77 13.40
C LEU A 26 -6.63 7.52 12.81
N ARG A 27 -7.30 7.64 11.66
CA ARG A 27 -7.96 6.54 10.95
C ARG A 27 -7.02 5.98 9.89
N LEU A 28 -6.50 4.77 10.13
CA LEU A 28 -5.48 4.11 9.30
C LEU A 28 -6.08 2.96 8.48
N GLY A 29 -6.02 3.07 7.15
CA GLY A 29 -6.37 2.00 6.22
C GLY A 29 -5.23 1.00 6.02
N ILE A 30 -5.54 -0.31 5.97
CA ILE A 30 -4.54 -1.36 5.80
C ILE A 30 -5.12 -2.59 5.08
N PHE A 31 -4.29 -3.36 4.37
CA PHE A 31 -4.66 -4.65 3.78
C PHE A 31 -4.02 -5.82 4.52
N PRO A 32 -4.65 -7.01 4.51
CA PRO A 32 -4.10 -8.23 5.10
C PRO A 32 -3.01 -8.87 4.22
N ASN A 33 -1.99 -8.12 3.84
CA ASN A 33 -0.89 -8.55 2.96
C ASN A 33 0.47 -8.37 3.65
N VAL A 34 1.45 -9.25 3.38
CA VAL A 34 2.82 -9.13 3.90
C VAL A 34 3.54 -7.88 3.37
N THR A 35 3.16 -7.38 2.20
CA THR A 35 3.65 -6.08 1.70
C THR A 35 3.23 -4.89 2.60
N HIS A 36 2.23 -5.09 3.48
CA HIS A 36 1.81 -4.14 4.52
C HIS A 36 2.39 -4.48 5.90
N ALA A 37 3.44 -5.31 5.98
CA ALA A 37 3.98 -5.83 7.23
C ALA A 37 4.31 -4.75 8.27
N ALA A 38 4.85 -3.59 7.85
CA ALA A 38 5.12 -2.49 8.78
C ALA A 38 3.85 -2.01 9.49
N GLY A 39 2.74 -1.88 8.76
CA GLY A 39 1.43 -1.53 9.33
C GLY A 39 0.88 -2.65 10.20
N LEU A 40 0.86 -3.90 9.71
CA LEU A 40 0.34 -5.05 10.45
C LEU A 40 1.07 -5.25 11.79
N VAL A 41 2.41 -5.22 11.78
CA VAL A 41 3.23 -5.33 12.98
C VAL A 41 3.07 -4.11 13.88
N GLY A 42 3.03 -2.90 13.29
CA GLY A 42 2.85 -1.65 14.01
C GLY A 42 1.55 -1.60 14.80
N VAL A 43 0.46 -2.10 14.20
CA VAL A 43 -0.86 -2.24 14.84
C VAL A 43 -0.84 -3.35 15.88
N GLN A 44 -0.50 -4.58 15.48
CA GLN A 44 -0.58 -5.77 16.35
C GLN A 44 0.31 -5.68 17.58
N ARG A 45 1.46 -5.01 17.47
CA ARG A 45 2.41 -4.81 18.58
C ARG A 45 2.18 -3.50 19.34
N GLY A 46 1.17 -2.71 18.96
CA GLY A 46 0.89 -1.42 19.56
C GLY A 46 1.97 -0.35 19.32
N LEU A 47 2.88 -0.57 18.37
CA LEU A 47 4.02 0.32 18.13
C LEU A 47 3.57 1.68 17.58
N ILE A 48 2.59 1.69 16.67
CA ILE A 48 2.02 2.94 16.14
C ILE A 48 1.25 3.66 17.26
N GLN A 49 0.38 2.96 18.02
CA GLN A 49 -0.39 3.56 19.10
C GLN A 49 0.51 4.15 20.19
N LYS A 50 1.63 3.49 20.49
CA LYS A 50 2.61 3.98 21.48
C LYS A 50 3.18 5.35 21.10
N GLU A 51 3.57 5.53 19.84
CA GLU A 51 4.09 6.81 19.36
C GLU A 51 3.01 7.89 19.25
N LEU A 52 1.79 7.52 18.89
CA LEU A 52 0.64 8.43 18.82
C LEU A 52 0.20 8.95 20.20
N GLY A 53 0.64 8.33 21.30
CA GLY A 53 0.29 8.77 22.66
C GLY A 53 -1.21 8.84 22.87
N GLY A 54 -1.71 10.05 23.16
CA GLY A 54 -3.13 10.32 23.42
C GLY A 54 -4.05 10.32 22.18
N VAL A 55 -3.49 10.29 20.95
CA VAL A 55 -4.27 10.19 19.71
C VAL A 55 -4.66 8.73 19.49
N LYS A 56 -5.97 8.46 19.44
CA LYS A 56 -6.49 7.09 19.26
C LYS A 56 -6.22 6.58 17.86
N LEU A 57 -5.57 5.43 17.71
CA LEU A 57 -5.44 4.74 16.43
C LEU A 57 -6.74 3.96 16.13
N VAL A 58 -7.39 4.30 15.02
CA VAL A 58 -8.56 3.59 14.49
C VAL A 58 -8.14 2.87 13.21
N VAL A 59 -8.04 1.55 13.28
CA VAL A 59 -7.63 0.73 12.14
C VAL A 59 -8.85 0.30 11.34
N LYS A 60 -8.78 0.47 10.02
CA LYS A 60 -9.79 0.02 9.07
C LYS A 60 -9.17 -0.95 8.06
N GLU A 61 -9.70 -2.15 8.01
CA GLU A 61 -9.30 -3.13 7.01
C GLU A 61 -9.98 -2.84 5.68
N PHE A 62 -9.23 -3.05 4.60
CA PHE A 62 -9.71 -2.96 3.22
C PHE A 62 -9.20 -4.17 2.42
N ALA A 63 -9.98 -4.59 1.43
CA ALA A 63 -9.60 -5.71 0.58
C ALA A 63 -8.66 -5.31 -0.56
N ASN A 64 -8.78 -4.07 -1.07
CA ASN A 64 -8.06 -3.62 -2.25
C ASN A 64 -7.91 -2.08 -2.33
N GLY A 65 -7.11 -1.62 -3.31
CA GLY A 65 -6.79 -0.20 -3.48
C GLY A 65 -7.96 0.69 -3.93
N SER A 66 -8.96 0.15 -4.60
CA SER A 66 -10.15 0.94 -4.98
C SER A 66 -10.95 1.37 -3.77
N GLN A 67 -11.15 0.45 -2.81
CA GLN A 67 -11.82 0.76 -1.54
C GLN A 67 -11.08 1.81 -0.72
N ILE A 68 -9.73 1.77 -0.68
CA ILE A 68 -8.90 2.82 -0.05
C ILE A 68 -9.13 4.18 -0.72
N ASN A 69 -9.17 4.22 -2.05
CA ASN A 69 -9.37 5.46 -2.79
C ASN A 69 -10.76 6.06 -2.50
N GLU A 70 -11.79 5.24 -2.45
CA GLU A 70 -13.15 5.63 -2.06
C GLU A 70 -13.18 6.15 -0.63
N ALA A 71 -12.49 5.48 0.32
CA ALA A 71 -12.42 5.89 1.71
C ALA A 71 -11.70 7.23 1.88
N PHE A 72 -10.62 7.51 1.14
CA PHE A 72 -9.98 8.82 1.12
C PHE A 72 -10.88 9.90 0.53
N ALA A 73 -11.54 9.62 -0.60
CA ALA A 73 -12.45 10.56 -1.24
C ALA A 73 -13.64 10.93 -0.33
N ALA A 74 -14.13 9.95 0.43
CA ALA A 74 -15.19 10.15 1.43
C ALA A 74 -14.70 10.77 2.76
N GLY A 75 -13.39 11.02 2.94
CA GLY A 75 -12.84 11.48 4.21
C GLY A 75 -12.98 10.47 5.35
N ALA A 76 -13.12 9.18 5.03
CA ALA A 76 -13.32 8.11 6.00
C ALA A 76 -12.02 7.61 6.64
N ILE A 77 -10.86 7.93 6.06
CA ILE A 77 -9.51 7.61 6.55
C ILE A 77 -8.58 8.81 6.39
N ASP A 78 -7.55 8.87 7.25
CA ASP A 78 -6.56 9.95 7.29
C ASP A 78 -5.23 9.51 6.70
N ALA A 79 -4.89 8.24 6.86
CA ALA A 79 -3.70 7.62 6.32
C ALA A 79 -4.00 6.19 5.85
N ALA A 80 -3.17 5.64 4.96
CA ALA A 80 -3.28 4.24 4.55
C ALA A 80 -1.96 3.68 4.03
N TYR A 81 -1.77 2.39 4.23
CA TYR A 81 -0.86 1.58 3.43
C TYR A 81 -1.58 1.16 2.16
N VAL A 82 -0.97 1.40 1.00
CA VAL A 82 -1.60 1.12 -0.30
C VAL A 82 -0.55 0.93 -1.39
N GLY A 83 -0.88 0.25 -2.47
CA GLY A 83 -0.01 0.15 -3.64
C GLY A 83 0.17 1.49 -4.37
N PRO A 84 1.33 1.75 -5.01
CA PRO A 84 1.57 3.00 -5.72
C PRO A 84 0.60 3.24 -6.88
N GLY A 85 0.13 2.21 -7.58
CA GLY A 85 -0.85 2.35 -8.66
C GLY A 85 -2.15 3.00 -8.20
N PRO A 86 -2.89 2.40 -7.25
CA PRO A 86 -4.08 3.03 -6.69
C PRO A 86 -3.82 4.42 -6.09
N ALA A 87 -2.71 4.62 -5.39
CA ALA A 87 -2.36 5.92 -4.80
C ALA A 87 -2.16 6.99 -5.88
N MET A 88 -1.42 6.69 -6.95
CA MET A 88 -1.26 7.60 -8.11
C MET A 88 -2.61 7.92 -8.74
N ASN A 89 -3.44 6.91 -8.96
CA ASN A 89 -4.75 7.09 -9.57
C ASN A 89 -5.68 7.99 -8.73
N ALA A 90 -5.63 7.87 -7.40
CA ALA A 90 -6.35 8.76 -6.49
C ALA A 90 -5.80 10.20 -6.54
N PHE A 91 -4.47 10.35 -6.46
CA PHE A 91 -3.81 11.65 -6.55
C PHE A 91 -4.15 12.38 -7.87
N MET A 92 -4.07 11.68 -9.00
CA MET A 92 -4.39 12.25 -10.33
C MET A 92 -5.86 12.63 -10.50
N ARG A 93 -6.76 12.03 -9.71
CA ARG A 93 -8.18 12.41 -9.65
C ARG A 93 -8.45 13.56 -8.67
N GLY A 94 -7.40 14.15 -8.08
CA GLY A 94 -7.51 15.27 -7.16
C GLY A 94 -7.83 14.88 -5.72
N VAL A 95 -7.73 13.59 -5.35
CA VAL A 95 -7.82 13.19 -3.95
C VAL A 95 -6.61 13.77 -3.22
N PRO A 96 -6.81 14.51 -2.11
CA PRO A 96 -5.73 15.24 -1.44
C PRO A 96 -4.87 14.30 -0.61
N ILE A 97 -4.06 13.48 -1.25
CA ILE A 97 -3.13 12.52 -0.62
C ILE A 97 -1.70 12.75 -1.10
N GLN A 98 -0.75 12.38 -0.27
CA GLN A 98 0.68 12.40 -0.59
C GLN A 98 1.37 11.20 0.08
N VAL A 99 2.42 10.67 -0.56
CA VAL A 99 3.23 9.57 -0.02
C VAL A 99 4.23 10.15 0.98
N TYR A 100 4.22 9.63 2.22
CA TYR A 100 5.13 10.05 3.29
C TYR A 100 6.23 9.03 3.60
N ALA A 101 6.03 7.78 3.21
CA ALA A 101 7.05 6.74 3.34
C ALA A 101 6.79 5.58 2.36
N GLY A 102 7.83 4.81 2.03
CA GLY A 102 7.69 3.45 1.57
C GLY A 102 7.22 2.53 2.70
N ALA A 103 6.77 1.33 2.36
CA ALA A 103 6.45 0.30 3.35
C ALA A 103 7.03 -1.06 2.94
N ALA A 104 7.01 -1.36 1.65
CA ALA A 104 7.62 -2.57 1.11
C ALA A 104 8.07 -2.38 -0.34
N ASN A 105 9.17 -3.04 -0.68
CA ASN A 105 9.59 -3.27 -2.05
C ASN A 105 9.45 -4.76 -2.36
N ALA A 106 9.04 -5.10 -3.59
CA ALA A 106 8.73 -6.47 -4.04
C ALA A 106 7.60 -7.12 -3.20
N GLY A 107 7.50 -8.44 -3.14
CA GLY A 107 6.53 -9.16 -2.33
C GLY A 107 5.23 -9.52 -3.05
N ALA A 108 5.28 -9.69 -4.38
CA ALA A 108 4.21 -10.31 -5.15
C ALA A 108 4.77 -11.36 -6.12
N VAL A 109 3.93 -12.30 -6.51
CA VAL A 109 4.30 -13.43 -7.37
C VAL A 109 3.19 -13.74 -8.37
N LEU A 110 3.61 -14.18 -9.57
CA LEU A 110 2.73 -14.82 -10.53
C LEU A 110 2.73 -16.32 -10.26
N VAL A 111 1.60 -16.85 -9.88
CA VAL A 111 1.38 -18.28 -9.66
C VAL A 111 0.31 -18.81 -10.60
N ALA A 112 0.40 -20.07 -10.97
CA ALA A 112 -0.60 -20.74 -11.82
C ALA A 112 -1.07 -22.05 -11.20
N ARG A 113 -2.34 -22.42 -11.42
CA ARG A 113 -2.86 -23.72 -11.05
C ARG A 113 -2.05 -24.81 -11.77
N LYS A 114 -1.73 -25.89 -11.06
CA LYS A 114 -0.93 -27.00 -11.58
C LYS A 114 -1.59 -27.65 -12.82
N ASP A 115 -2.92 -27.73 -12.81
CA ASP A 115 -3.73 -28.34 -13.87
C ASP A 115 -4.13 -27.35 -14.99
N SER A 116 -3.77 -26.07 -14.92
CA SER A 116 -4.04 -25.06 -15.96
C SER A 116 -3.19 -25.24 -17.24
N GLY A 117 -2.12 -26.02 -17.17
CA GLY A 117 -1.15 -26.15 -18.23
C GLY A 117 -0.13 -25.00 -18.33
N VAL A 118 -0.29 -23.92 -17.56
CA VAL A 118 0.62 -22.77 -17.55
C VAL A 118 1.95 -23.15 -16.90
N ARG A 119 3.06 -22.96 -17.64
CA ARG A 119 4.42 -23.26 -17.19
C ARG A 119 5.34 -22.05 -17.23
N ASN A 120 4.99 -21.04 -17.98
CA ASN A 120 5.71 -19.77 -18.16
C ASN A 120 4.72 -18.68 -18.56
N VAL A 121 5.19 -17.44 -18.73
CA VAL A 121 4.34 -16.29 -19.08
C VAL A 121 3.63 -16.47 -20.42
N LYS A 122 4.30 -17.01 -21.43
CA LYS A 122 3.68 -17.27 -22.75
C LYS A 122 2.51 -18.26 -22.68
N GLY A 123 2.52 -19.16 -21.69
CA GLY A 123 1.41 -20.09 -21.42
C GLY A 123 0.14 -19.43 -20.89
N LEU A 124 0.16 -18.11 -20.61
CA LEU A 124 -1.03 -17.34 -20.22
C LEU A 124 -1.96 -17.02 -21.40
N ALA A 125 -1.53 -17.25 -22.65
CA ALA A 125 -2.37 -17.07 -23.84
C ALA A 125 -3.71 -17.84 -23.69
N GLY A 126 -4.84 -17.15 -23.83
CA GLY A 126 -6.19 -17.73 -23.67
C GLY A 126 -6.60 -18.04 -22.23
N LYS A 127 -5.84 -17.62 -21.22
CA LYS A 127 -6.07 -17.92 -19.80
C LYS A 127 -6.72 -16.78 -19.06
N LYS A 128 -7.33 -17.11 -17.90
CA LYS A 128 -7.88 -16.16 -16.93
C LYS A 128 -6.83 -15.94 -15.81
N VAL A 129 -6.40 -14.69 -15.63
CA VAL A 129 -5.39 -14.32 -14.63
C VAL A 129 -6.00 -13.36 -13.61
N ALA A 130 -5.99 -13.74 -12.33
CA ALA A 130 -6.48 -12.89 -11.27
C ALA A 130 -5.48 -11.79 -10.90
N VAL A 131 -6.02 -10.60 -10.60
CA VAL A 131 -5.31 -9.46 -9.99
C VAL A 131 -6.18 -8.86 -8.88
N PRO A 132 -5.64 -8.10 -7.91
CA PRO A 132 -6.43 -7.56 -6.79
C PRO A 132 -7.59 -6.68 -7.22
N THR A 133 -7.37 -5.79 -8.17
CA THR A 133 -8.38 -4.94 -8.81
C THR A 133 -7.81 -4.36 -10.10
N ARG A 134 -8.66 -3.84 -10.97
CA ARG A 134 -8.20 -3.12 -12.18
C ARG A 134 -7.44 -1.84 -11.78
N GLY A 135 -6.32 -1.60 -12.44
CA GLY A 135 -5.42 -0.50 -12.09
C GLY A 135 -4.68 -0.68 -10.75
N SER A 136 -4.71 -1.88 -10.16
CA SER A 136 -3.83 -2.23 -9.04
C SER A 136 -2.37 -2.30 -9.48
N THR A 137 -1.46 -2.24 -8.50
CA THR A 137 -0.03 -2.44 -8.76
C THR A 137 0.21 -3.72 -9.56
N GLN A 138 -0.46 -4.80 -9.22
CA GLN A 138 -0.31 -6.10 -9.88
C GLN A 138 -0.99 -6.16 -11.26
N ASP A 139 -2.08 -5.44 -11.49
CA ASP A 139 -2.68 -5.36 -12.83
C ASP A 139 -1.69 -4.69 -13.82
N ILE A 140 -1.09 -3.57 -13.41
CA ILE A 140 -0.11 -2.87 -14.24
C ILE A 140 1.15 -3.71 -14.47
N SER A 141 1.69 -4.35 -13.42
CA SER A 141 2.83 -5.27 -13.53
C SER A 141 2.51 -6.45 -14.45
N LEU A 142 1.28 -7.00 -14.38
CA LEU A 142 0.86 -8.10 -15.25
C LEU A 142 0.81 -7.65 -16.71
N ARG A 143 0.22 -6.49 -17.01
CA ARG A 143 0.16 -5.96 -18.40
C ARG A 143 1.56 -5.74 -18.96
N HIS A 144 2.45 -5.14 -18.17
CA HIS A 144 3.85 -5.00 -18.57
C HIS A 144 4.49 -6.36 -18.87
N LEU A 145 4.34 -7.33 -17.99
CA LEU A 145 4.87 -8.68 -18.17
C LEU A 145 4.30 -9.38 -19.41
N LEU A 146 3.01 -9.19 -19.69
CA LEU A 146 2.36 -9.71 -20.89
C LEU A 146 2.96 -9.09 -22.16
N HIS A 147 3.11 -7.75 -22.20
CA HIS A 147 3.68 -7.03 -23.33
C HIS A 147 5.12 -7.48 -23.63
N GLU A 148 5.96 -7.60 -22.62
CA GLU A 148 7.34 -8.12 -22.75
C GLU A 148 7.40 -9.55 -23.30
N ASN A 149 6.31 -10.31 -23.21
CA ASN A 149 6.22 -11.68 -23.73
C ASN A 149 5.37 -11.80 -25.00
N GLY A 150 5.04 -10.69 -25.65
CA GLY A 150 4.24 -10.65 -26.89
C GLY A 150 2.77 -10.98 -26.68
N LEU A 151 2.27 -10.86 -25.45
CA LEU A 151 0.86 -11.06 -25.09
C LEU A 151 0.18 -9.73 -24.75
N ARG A 152 -1.14 -9.72 -24.77
CA ARG A 152 -1.96 -8.58 -24.33
C ARG A 152 -3.20 -9.06 -23.60
N ALA A 153 -3.73 -8.22 -22.74
CA ALA A 153 -5.03 -8.43 -22.11
C ALA A 153 -6.16 -8.31 -23.14
N THR A 154 -7.32 -8.93 -22.87
CA THR A 154 -8.49 -8.90 -23.78
C THR A 154 -9.01 -7.49 -23.99
N ASP A 155 -8.93 -6.61 -23.01
CA ASP A 155 -9.32 -5.20 -23.12
C ASP A 155 -8.28 -4.34 -23.87
N GLU A 156 -7.12 -4.90 -24.21
CA GLU A 156 -6.08 -4.33 -25.08
C GLU A 156 -6.04 -5.02 -26.45
N GLY A 157 -7.08 -5.78 -26.81
CA GLY A 157 -7.17 -6.51 -28.07
C GLY A 157 -6.39 -7.83 -28.10
N GLY A 158 -5.93 -8.33 -26.94
CA GLY A 158 -5.26 -9.63 -26.82
C GLY A 158 -6.20 -10.76 -26.39
N ASN A 159 -5.63 -11.81 -25.80
CA ASN A 159 -6.35 -13.01 -25.43
C ASN A 159 -6.17 -13.45 -23.96
N VAL A 160 -5.53 -12.64 -23.11
CA VAL A 160 -5.41 -12.92 -21.67
C VAL A 160 -6.53 -12.20 -20.93
N THR A 161 -7.41 -12.94 -20.27
CA THR A 161 -8.51 -12.32 -19.49
C THR A 161 -8.04 -11.97 -18.10
N ILE A 162 -8.00 -10.68 -17.77
CA ILE A 162 -7.67 -10.20 -16.42
C ILE A 162 -8.94 -10.15 -15.57
N VAL A 163 -8.93 -10.86 -14.42
CA VAL A 163 -10.08 -11.02 -13.52
C VAL A 163 -9.78 -10.36 -12.17
N PRO A 164 -10.49 -9.30 -11.77
CA PRO A 164 -10.35 -8.70 -10.44
C PRO A 164 -10.88 -9.66 -9.36
N ILE A 165 -10.04 -10.01 -8.39
CA ILE A 165 -10.40 -10.83 -7.23
C ILE A 165 -9.62 -10.32 -6.03
N ASP A 166 -10.29 -10.08 -4.90
CA ASP A 166 -9.60 -9.69 -3.66
C ASP A 166 -8.56 -10.75 -3.27
N PRO A 167 -7.34 -10.36 -2.90
CA PRO A 167 -6.23 -11.29 -2.68
C PRO A 167 -6.56 -12.43 -1.71
N ALA A 168 -7.28 -12.15 -0.61
CA ALA A 168 -7.68 -13.15 0.36
C ALA A 168 -8.66 -14.21 -0.21
N ASN A 169 -9.32 -13.92 -1.34
CA ASN A 169 -10.26 -14.84 -2.00
C ASN A 169 -9.62 -15.62 -3.16
N MET A 170 -8.42 -15.22 -3.63
CA MET A 170 -7.75 -15.90 -4.73
C MET A 170 -7.47 -17.39 -4.48
N PRO A 171 -7.04 -17.82 -3.26
CA PRO A 171 -6.86 -19.26 -2.99
C PRO A 171 -8.14 -20.08 -3.23
N ALA A 172 -9.30 -19.54 -2.84
CA ALA A 172 -10.60 -20.20 -3.08
C ALA A 172 -10.97 -20.21 -4.58
N ALA A 173 -10.70 -19.10 -5.30
CA ALA A 173 -10.92 -19.03 -6.75
C ALA A 173 -10.05 -20.03 -7.52
N PHE A 174 -8.82 -20.30 -7.06
CA PHE A 174 -7.96 -21.35 -7.61
C PHE A 174 -8.55 -22.75 -7.36
N ALA A 175 -8.94 -23.04 -6.11
CA ALA A 175 -9.57 -24.32 -5.77
C ALA A 175 -10.86 -24.57 -6.59
N GLY A 176 -11.65 -23.52 -6.81
CA GLY A 176 -12.88 -23.55 -7.63
C GLY A 176 -12.63 -23.47 -9.13
N LYS A 177 -11.38 -23.46 -9.60
CA LYS A 177 -11.00 -23.38 -11.03
C LYS A 177 -11.59 -22.17 -11.79
N GLN A 178 -11.87 -21.08 -11.07
CA GLN A 178 -12.43 -19.85 -11.66
C GLN A 178 -11.41 -19.08 -12.47
N VAL A 179 -10.11 -19.19 -12.11
CA VAL A 179 -8.97 -18.60 -12.79
C VAL A 179 -7.82 -19.60 -12.95
N ASP A 180 -6.96 -19.39 -13.92
CA ASP A 180 -5.84 -20.27 -14.25
C ASP A 180 -4.54 -19.84 -13.58
N ALA A 181 -4.35 -18.54 -13.39
CA ALA A 181 -3.19 -17.93 -12.77
C ALA A 181 -3.60 -16.72 -11.94
N ALA A 182 -2.67 -16.21 -11.11
CA ALA A 182 -2.84 -14.96 -10.36
C ALA A 182 -1.51 -14.24 -10.19
N LEU A 183 -1.49 -12.92 -10.36
CA LEU A 183 -0.41 -12.05 -9.88
C LEU A 183 -0.88 -11.40 -8.59
N VAL A 184 -0.30 -11.83 -7.48
CA VAL A 184 -0.83 -11.56 -6.13
C VAL A 184 0.27 -11.27 -5.14
N GLN A 185 -0.04 -10.39 -4.17
CA GLN A 185 0.84 -10.10 -3.05
C GLN A 185 0.94 -11.29 -2.09
N GLU A 186 2.07 -11.36 -1.40
CA GLU A 186 2.28 -12.28 -0.28
C GLU A 186 1.43 -11.87 0.96
N PRO A 187 0.93 -12.82 1.77
CA PRO A 187 1.27 -14.25 1.78
C PRO A 187 0.41 -15.11 0.84
N TRP A 188 -0.52 -14.52 0.08
CA TRP A 188 -1.51 -15.27 -0.70
C TRP A 188 -0.86 -16.13 -1.78
N GLY A 189 0.25 -15.63 -2.39
CA GLY A 189 1.05 -16.42 -3.31
C GLY A 189 1.65 -17.66 -2.64
N ALA A 190 2.28 -17.50 -1.47
CA ALA A 190 2.86 -18.61 -0.71
C ALA A 190 1.79 -19.62 -0.26
N ILE A 191 0.60 -19.15 0.15
CA ILE A 191 -0.54 -20.03 0.50
C ILE A 191 -0.97 -20.85 -0.72
N MET A 192 -1.13 -20.22 -1.89
CA MET A 192 -1.49 -20.95 -3.12
C MET A 192 -0.43 -21.96 -3.53
N GLU A 193 0.86 -21.67 -3.34
CA GLU A 193 1.93 -22.64 -3.59
C GLU A 193 1.83 -23.86 -2.65
N THR A 194 1.51 -23.67 -1.37
CA THR A 194 1.29 -24.81 -0.44
C THR A 194 0.07 -25.64 -0.83
N GLN A 195 -0.90 -25.04 -1.51
CA GLN A 195 -2.05 -25.72 -2.12
C GLN A 195 -1.75 -26.33 -3.50
N GLY A 196 -0.48 -26.33 -3.93
CA GLY A 196 -0.02 -26.96 -5.15
C GLY A 196 0.05 -26.05 -6.38
N ALA A 197 -0.12 -24.74 -6.25
CA ALA A 197 0.13 -23.83 -7.36
C ALA A 197 1.62 -23.80 -7.73
N ARG A 198 1.89 -23.55 -9.02
CA ARG A 198 3.24 -23.40 -9.55
C ARG A 198 3.63 -21.93 -9.54
N LEU A 199 4.79 -21.61 -9.00
CA LEU A 199 5.42 -20.30 -9.20
C LEU A 199 5.84 -20.15 -10.67
N ILE A 200 5.33 -19.14 -11.36
CA ILE A 200 5.66 -18.81 -12.75
C ILE A 200 6.71 -17.70 -12.80
N ALA A 201 6.52 -16.63 -12.01
CA ALA A 201 7.47 -15.53 -11.90
C ALA A 201 7.40 -14.89 -10.50
N ASN A 202 8.54 -14.44 -10.02
CA ASN A 202 8.58 -13.50 -8.91
C ASN A 202 8.52 -12.08 -9.52
N GLU A 203 7.69 -11.21 -9.01
CA GLU A 203 7.55 -9.84 -9.53
C GLU A 203 8.89 -9.06 -9.50
N LYS A 204 9.83 -9.46 -8.64
CA LYS A 204 11.23 -8.99 -8.71
C LYS A 204 11.88 -9.13 -10.07
N ALA A 205 11.53 -10.17 -10.83
CA ALA A 205 12.10 -10.42 -12.16
C ALA A 205 11.50 -9.52 -13.24
N ILE A 206 10.39 -8.85 -12.98
CA ILE A 206 9.72 -7.93 -13.92
C ILE A 206 10.43 -6.57 -13.93
N TRP A 207 10.98 -6.15 -12.78
CA TRP A 207 11.52 -4.82 -12.58
C TRP A 207 13.06 -4.84 -12.51
N GLU A 208 13.70 -3.86 -13.12
CA GLU A 208 15.15 -3.72 -13.10
C GLU A 208 15.71 -3.75 -11.65
N GLY A 209 16.65 -4.67 -11.40
CA GLY A 209 17.25 -4.86 -10.07
C GLY A 209 16.31 -5.41 -9.00
N GLY A 210 15.07 -5.75 -9.34
CA GLY A 210 14.10 -6.33 -8.41
C GLY A 210 13.70 -5.44 -7.22
N ASN A 211 14.07 -4.17 -7.25
CA ASN A 211 13.85 -3.21 -6.17
C ASN A 211 12.78 -2.20 -6.57
N TYR A 212 11.55 -2.64 -6.73
CA TYR A 212 10.41 -1.78 -7.03
C TYR A 212 9.52 -1.62 -5.78
N THR A 213 8.93 -0.43 -5.63
CA THR A 213 8.05 -0.12 -4.50
C THR A 213 6.67 -0.75 -4.73
N THR A 214 6.25 -1.62 -3.82
CA THR A 214 4.97 -2.34 -3.88
C THR A 214 3.92 -1.72 -2.98
N THR A 215 4.35 -1.13 -1.85
CA THR A 215 3.47 -0.49 -0.88
C THR A 215 4.09 0.80 -0.36
N VAL A 216 3.27 1.82 -0.28
CA VAL A 216 3.59 3.14 0.29
C VAL A 216 2.65 3.46 1.44
N LEU A 217 3.10 4.31 2.36
CA LEU A 217 2.26 4.95 3.38
C LEU A 217 1.86 6.34 2.86
N VAL A 218 0.58 6.51 2.59
CA VAL A 218 -0.01 7.78 2.16
C VAL A 218 -0.78 8.43 3.29
N VAL A 219 -0.81 9.76 3.30
CA VAL A 219 -1.56 10.58 4.26
C VAL A 219 -2.38 11.61 3.50
N ASN A 220 -3.58 11.90 3.99
CA ASN A 220 -4.40 13.00 3.51
C ASN A 220 -3.69 14.32 3.81
N THR A 221 -3.46 15.16 2.79
CA THR A 221 -2.67 16.39 2.91
C THR A 221 -3.35 17.46 3.78
N ARG A 222 -4.69 17.48 3.83
CA ARG A 222 -5.43 18.39 4.73
C ARG A 222 -5.24 17.95 6.18
N PHE A 223 -5.35 16.66 6.45
CA PHE A 223 -5.08 16.10 7.78
C PHE A 223 -3.64 16.38 8.19
N ALA A 224 -2.66 16.14 7.29
CA ALA A 224 -1.26 16.39 7.57
C ALA A 224 -0.95 17.86 7.89
N GLY A 225 -1.56 18.79 7.16
CA GLY A 225 -1.40 20.22 7.43
C GLY A 225 -2.00 20.68 8.77
N GLN A 226 -3.08 20.03 9.21
CA GLN A 226 -3.74 20.34 10.48
C GLN A 226 -3.11 19.61 11.68
N ASN A 227 -2.46 18.46 11.46
CA ASN A 227 -1.96 17.57 12.50
C ASN A 227 -0.52 17.09 12.21
N PRO A 228 0.45 18.00 12.04
CA PRO A 228 1.82 17.61 11.62
C PRO A 228 2.51 16.71 12.64
N ASP A 229 2.29 16.91 13.93
CA ASP A 229 2.86 16.07 15.01
C ASP A 229 2.27 14.66 14.95
N THR A 230 0.96 14.51 14.75
CA THR A 230 0.33 13.18 14.59
C THR A 230 0.89 12.42 13.39
N VAL A 231 1.21 13.12 12.28
CA VAL A 231 1.86 12.48 11.12
C VAL A 231 3.30 12.08 11.45
N ARG A 232 4.05 12.89 12.17
CA ARG A 232 5.39 12.54 12.65
C ARG A 232 5.35 11.30 13.53
N ASP A 233 4.41 11.23 14.47
CA ASP A 233 4.22 10.11 15.40
C ASP A 233 3.82 8.82 14.66
N LEU A 234 2.91 8.92 13.67
CA LEU A 234 2.60 7.80 12.77
C LEU A 234 3.86 7.27 12.07
N LEU A 235 4.70 8.16 11.54
CA LEU A 235 5.95 7.78 10.85
C LEU A 235 6.99 7.22 11.82
N SER A 236 7.05 7.69 13.07
CA SER A 236 7.88 7.10 14.13
C SER A 236 7.44 5.68 14.45
N GLY A 237 6.14 5.45 14.62
CA GLY A 237 5.57 4.11 14.83
C GLY A 237 5.78 3.17 13.64
N HIS A 238 5.71 3.69 12.42
CA HIS A 238 6.04 2.97 11.20
C HIS A 238 7.52 2.51 11.19
N LEU A 239 8.46 3.40 11.52
CA LEU A 239 9.88 3.06 11.65
C LEU A 239 10.15 2.05 12.77
N ALA A 240 9.48 2.20 13.92
CA ALA A 240 9.57 1.25 15.02
C ALA A 240 9.14 -0.14 14.59
N ALA A 241 8.07 -0.25 13.79
CA ALA A 241 7.60 -1.53 13.24
C ALA A 241 8.61 -2.13 12.24
N ILE A 242 9.16 -1.34 11.33
CA ILE A 242 10.22 -1.80 10.40
C ILE A 242 11.44 -2.31 11.18
N ASN A 243 11.88 -1.59 12.20
CA ASN A 243 13.01 -1.97 13.04
C ASN A 243 12.73 -3.26 13.83
N PHE A 244 11.49 -3.43 14.33
CA PHE A 244 11.06 -4.67 14.98
C PHE A 244 11.13 -5.86 14.01
N ILE A 245 10.61 -5.71 12.78
CA ILE A 245 10.65 -6.76 11.75
C ILE A 245 12.09 -7.18 11.43
N LYS A 246 13.00 -6.21 11.31
CA LYS A 246 14.42 -6.48 11.04
C LYS A 246 15.11 -7.21 12.19
N LYS A 247 14.73 -6.92 13.43
CA LYS A 247 15.35 -7.49 14.64
C LYS A 247 14.79 -8.84 15.06
N SER A 248 13.52 -9.13 14.75
CA SER A 248 12.82 -10.31 15.25
C SER A 248 11.91 -10.92 14.16
N ASN A 249 12.49 -11.77 13.31
CA ASN A 249 11.74 -12.44 12.24
C ASN A 249 10.57 -13.27 12.81
N ALA A 250 10.82 -14.10 13.82
CA ALA A 250 9.77 -14.92 14.45
C ALA A 250 8.67 -14.06 15.10
N GLY A 251 9.05 -12.98 15.79
CA GLY A 251 8.09 -12.03 16.36
C GLY A 251 7.27 -11.30 15.30
N ALA A 252 7.89 -10.96 14.17
CA ALA A 252 7.22 -10.36 13.03
C ALA A 252 6.23 -11.33 12.38
N GLN A 253 6.64 -12.58 12.12
CA GLN A 253 5.74 -13.62 11.58
C GLN A 253 4.51 -13.81 12.47
N LYS A 254 4.71 -13.92 13.79
CA LYS A 254 3.60 -14.07 14.75
C LYS A 254 2.65 -12.87 14.66
N ALA A 255 3.17 -11.65 14.72
CA ALA A 255 2.34 -10.44 14.66
C ALA A 255 1.57 -10.32 13.34
N ILE A 256 2.22 -10.63 12.21
CA ILE A 256 1.58 -10.61 10.89
C ILE A 256 0.47 -11.68 10.81
N ALA A 257 0.73 -12.92 11.27
CA ALA A 257 -0.26 -13.99 11.27
C ALA A 257 -1.50 -13.62 12.10
N GLU A 258 -1.29 -13.08 13.30
CA GLU A 258 -2.37 -12.65 14.20
C GLU A 258 -3.20 -11.51 13.57
N GLN A 259 -2.54 -10.52 12.98
CA GLN A 259 -3.24 -9.38 12.38
C GLN A 259 -4.00 -9.77 11.11
N ILE A 260 -3.43 -10.64 10.25
CA ILE A 260 -4.14 -11.17 9.09
C ILE A 260 -5.34 -12.01 9.54
N TYR A 261 -5.16 -12.85 10.58
CA TYR A 261 -6.26 -13.64 11.12
C TYR A 261 -7.39 -12.78 11.66
N SER A 262 -7.08 -11.71 12.39
CA SER A 262 -8.09 -10.80 12.94
C SER A 262 -8.94 -10.13 11.86
N PHE A 263 -8.38 -9.89 10.68
CA PHE A 263 -9.08 -9.29 9.55
C PHE A 263 -9.87 -10.31 8.72
N THR A 264 -9.27 -11.46 8.43
CA THR A 264 -9.77 -12.38 7.38
C THR A 264 -10.29 -13.71 7.90
N GLY A 265 -10.07 -14.04 9.18
CA GLY A 265 -10.30 -15.38 9.72
C GLY A 265 -9.33 -16.44 9.18
N LYS A 266 -8.37 -16.07 8.33
CA LYS A 266 -7.37 -16.96 7.73
C LYS A 266 -6.01 -16.69 8.36
N ARG A 267 -5.35 -17.74 8.87
CA ARG A 267 -4.05 -17.64 9.54
C ARG A 267 -2.96 -18.28 8.66
N PRO A 268 -2.08 -17.49 8.04
CA PRO A 268 -0.91 -18.02 7.37
C PRO A 268 -0.02 -18.79 8.37
N ASN A 269 0.54 -19.91 7.95
CA ASN A 269 1.48 -20.67 8.78
C ASN A 269 2.91 -20.10 8.69
N SER A 270 3.80 -20.58 9.56
CA SER A 270 5.19 -20.08 9.62
C SER A 270 5.98 -20.30 8.33
N ALA A 271 5.74 -21.39 7.60
CA ALA A 271 6.44 -21.67 6.34
C ALA A 271 5.99 -20.72 5.23
N GLU A 272 4.69 -20.42 5.16
CA GLU A 272 4.12 -19.45 4.22
C GLU A 272 4.65 -18.04 4.52
N LEU A 273 4.67 -17.63 5.79
CA LEU A 273 5.19 -16.32 6.18
C LEU A 273 6.70 -16.19 6.00
N PHE A 274 7.47 -17.26 6.27
CA PHE A 274 8.90 -17.27 6.00
C PHE A 274 9.18 -17.04 4.52
N LYS A 275 8.48 -17.76 3.62
CA LYS A 275 8.56 -17.60 2.18
C LYS A 275 8.13 -16.18 1.74
N ALA A 276 7.03 -15.69 2.26
CA ALA A 276 6.47 -14.38 1.96
C ALA A 276 7.44 -13.24 2.35
N LEU A 277 8.00 -13.28 3.55
CA LEU A 277 8.98 -12.30 4.03
C LEU A 277 10.30 -12.37 3.27
N ALA A 278 10.75 -13.55 2.86
CA ALA A 278 11.95 -13.70 2.02
C ALA A 278 11.80 -13.04 0.63
N ARG A 279 10.58 -12.90 0.14
CA ARG A 279 10.24 -12.24 -1.13
C ARG A 279 9.96 -10.74 -0.98
N THR A 280 9.75 -10.26 0.24
CA THR A 280 9.34 -8.89 0.54
C THR A 280 10.46 -8.13 1.27
N ARG A 281 10.86 -6.99 0.75
CA ARG A 281 11.78 -6.09 1.44
C ARG A 281 10.99 -5.02 2.18
N VAL A 282 10.81 -5.18 3.48
CA VAL A 282 10.15 -4.17 4.32
C VAL A 282 11.11 -2.98 4.52
N THR A 283 10.71 -1.79 4.08
CA THR A 283 11.55 -0.59 4.08
C THR A 283 10.71 0.68 4.03
N TRP A 284 11.18 1.75 4.64
CA TRP A 284 10.59 3.07 4.51
C TRP A 284 11.04 3.80 3.23
N ASP A 285 12.10 3.31 2.57
CA ASP A 285 12.66 3.94 1.38
C ASP A 285 11.86 3.60 0.13
N ILE A 286 11.87 4.52 -0.83
CA ILE A 286 11.15 4.41 -2.11
C ILE A 286 12.17 4.45 -3.25
N ASN A 287 12.07 3.51 -4.17
CA ASN A 287 12.77 3.59 -5.44
C ASN A 287 12.01 4.53 -6.38
N LEU A 288 12.42 5.80 -6.43
CA LEU A 288 11.77 6.82 -7.27
C LEU A 288 11.90 6.52 -8.78
N LYS A 289 12.97 5.84 -9.22
CA LYS A 289 13.11 5.42 -10.63
C LYS A 289 12.00 4.46 -11.00
N THR A 290 11.84 3.36 -10.26
CA THR A 290 10.79 2.37 -10.54
C THR A 290 9.39 2.92 -10.30
N LEU A 291 9.23 3.89 -9.40
CA LEU A 291 7.96 4.59 -9.22
C LEU A 291 7.60 5.41 -10.48
N GLY A 292 8.59 6.05 -11.12
CA GLY A 292 8.42 6.76 -12.39
C GLY A 292 8.10 5.81 -13.55
N GLU A 293 8.80 4.69 -13.67
CA GLU A 293 8.50 3.64 -14.64
C GLU A 293 7.08 3.12 -14.46
N TYR A 294 6.67 2.92 -13.20
CA TYR A 294 5.33 2.51 -12.85
C TYR A 294 4.26 3.52 -13.27
N ALA A 295 4.54 4.82 -13.07
CA ALA A 295 3.64 5.89 -13.50
C ALA A 295 3.46 5.92 -15.02
N GLN A 296 4.53 5.67 -15.77
CA GLN A 296 4.50 5.55 -17.23
C GLN A 296 3.62 4.37 -17.66
N LEU A 297 3.84 3.18 -17.09
CA LEU A 297 3.05 1.99 -17.39
C LEU A 297 1.56 2.14 -17.01
N ASN A 298 1.28 2.85 -15.92
CA ASN A 298 -0.08 3.17 -15.50
C ASN A 298 -0.82 4.04 -16.52
N LYS A 299 -0.12 4.99 -17.13
CA LYS A 299 -0.64 5.80 -18.24
C LYS A 299 -0.83 4.96 -19.51
N GLU A 300 0.14 4.16 -19.89
CA GLU A 300 0.08 3.28 -21.08
C GLU A 300 -1.08 2.27 -20.98
N ALA A 301 -1.35 1.75 -19.79
CA ALA A 301 -2.48 0.87 -19.52
C ALA A 301 -3.85 1.63 -19.46
N GLY A 302 -3.86 2.95 -19.65
CA GLY A 302 -5.08 3.76 -19.70
C GLY A 302 -5.71 4.04 -18.34
N PHE A 303 -5.06 3.75 -17.23
CA PHE A 303 -5.58 4.03 -15.87
C PHE A 303 -5.30 5.46 -15.41
N ALA A 304 -4.32 6.14 -16.01
CA ALA A 304 -4.03 7.54 -15.81
C ALA A 304 -3.97 8.29 -17.15
N ARG A 305 -4.44 9.54 -17.20
CA ARG A 305 -4.36 10.37 -18.40
C ARG A 305 -2.97 10.94 -18.64
N GLU A 306 -2.23 11.17 -17.58
CA GLU A 306 -0.90 11.75 -17.57
C GLU A 306 -0.04 11.15 -16.45
N ILE A 307 1.26 11.42 -16.49
CA ILE A 307 2.20 10.98 -15.45
C ILE A 307 2.13 12.00 -14.30
N PRO A 308 1.96 11.56 -13.03
CA PRO A 308 1.97 12.48 -11.91
C PRO A 308 3.33 13.15 -11.72
N ASP A 309 3.33 14.41 -11.31
CA ASP A 309 4.54 15.05 -10.78
C ASP A 309 4.93 14.36 -9.46
N LEU A 310 5.98 13.54 -9.52
CA LEU A 310 6.45 12.77 -8.36
C LEU A 310 6.94 13.67 -7.22
N ASN A 311 7.42 14.90 -7.50
CA ASN A 311 7.83 15.84 -6.45
C ASN A 311 6.63 16.36 -5.65
N ARG A 312 5.46 16.42 -6.27
CA ARG A 312 4.21 16.77 -5.59
C ARG A 312 3.54 15.56 -4.93
N PHE A 313 3.75 14.37 -5.50
CA PHE A 313 3.15 13.13 -5.01
C PHE A 313 3.90 12.53 -3.81
N VAL A 314 5.24 12.71 -3.73
CA VAL A 314 6.11 12.08 -2.72
C VAL A 314 6.76 13.13 -1.83
N ASN A 315 6.59 13.01 -0.52
CA ASN A 315 7.22 13.85 0.49
C ASN A 315 7.88 12.99 1.58
N LEU A 316 9.17 12.74 1.44
CA LEU A 316 9.95 11.93 2.38
C LEU A 316 10.70 12.76 3.42
N SER A 317 10.45 14.07 3.52
CA SER A 317 11.22 14.97 4.39
C SER A 317 11.20 14.55 5.86
N ILE A 318 10.01 14.21 6.38
CA ILE A 318 9.83 13.79 7.79
C ILE A 318 10.49 12.45 8.03
N ILE A 319 10.19 11.43 7.22
CA ILE A 319 10.71 10.07 7.44
C ILE A 319 12.23 10.01 7.33
N ARG A 320 12.83 10.77 6.42
CA ARG A 320 14.29 10.90 6.30
C ARG A 320 14.93 11.55 7.52
N GLY A 321 14.25 12.51 8.14
CA GLY A 321 14.69 13.12 9.41
C GLY A 321 14.65 12.15 10.58
N LEU A 322 13.62 11.30 10.64
CA LEU A 322 13.43 10.30 11.70
C LEU A 322 14.34 9.06 11.54
N ALA A 323 14.76 8.74 10.33
CA ALA A 323 15.55 7.53 10.02
C ALA A 323 17.08 7.72 10.17
N LYS A 324 17.53 8.94 10.53
CA LYS A 324 18.94 9.25 10.85
C LYS A 324 19.26 8.81 12.26
#